data_bc47bebc27b60bfc350ea52ce97486a8
#
_entry.id   bc47bebc27b60bfc350ea52ce97486a8
#
_cell.length_a   1.000
_cell.length_b   1.000
_cell.length_c   1.000
_cell.angle_alpha   90.00
_cell.angle_beta   90.00
_cell.angle_gamma   90.00
#
_symmetry.space_group_name_H-M   'P 1'
#
loop_
_entity.id
_entity.type
_entity.pdbx_description
1 polymer ?
#
loop_
_entity_poly.entity_id
_entity_poly.type
_entity_poly.pdbx_seq_one_letter_code
_entity_poly.pdbx_strand_id
1 'polypeptide(L)' 'MNIYVGNLSYEVTEDELRATFEEYGQVTTSTVIKDKFSGKSKGFGFVEMAEPESAKNAIEALNGKEYRGRTIKVNEALP' A
#
# COMPACT_ATOMS: atom_id res chain seq x y z
N MET A 1 -6.31 6.54 8.94
CA MET A 1 -6.86 5.27 8.43
C MET A 1 -5.73 4.40 7.91
N ASN A 2 -5.70 3.16 8.34
CA ASN A 2 -4.71 2.20 7.86
C ASN A 2 -5.26 1.45 6.65
N ILE A 3 -4.42 1.26 5.64
CA ILE A 3 -4.80 0.63 4.39
C ILE A 3 -3.90 -0.58 4.17
N TYR A 4 -4.54 -1.73 3.91
CA TYR A 4 -3.83 -2.94 3.52
C TYR A 4 -3.63 -2.94 2.01
N VAL A 5 -2.41 -3.26 1.57
CA VAL A 5 -2.09 -3.35 0.14
C VAL A 5 -1.46 -4.72 -0.10
N GLY A 6 -2.14 -5.57 -0.82
CA GLY A 6 -1.70 -6.94 -1.06
C GLY A 6 -1.42 -7.23 -2.53
N ASN A 7 -0.83 -8.39 -2.75
CA ASN A 7 -0.42 -8.87 -4.07
C ASN A 7 0.57 -7.92 -4.75
N LEU A 8 1.46 -7.33 -3.94
CA LEU A 8 2.50 -6.44 -4.45
C LEU A 8 3.63 -7.25 -5.10
N SER A 9 4.23 -6.67 -6.13
CA SER A 9 5.51 -7.18 -6.63
C SER A 9 6.52 -7.13 -5.48
N TYR A 10 7.38 -8.15 -5.39
CA TYR A 10 8.41 -8.19 -4.35
C TYR A 10 9.44 -7.07 -4.48
N GLU A 11 9.46 -6.40 -5.62
CA GLU A 11 10.41 -5.30 -5.87
C GLU A 11 9.89 -3.94 -5.42
N VAL A 12 8.63 -3.83 -5.05
CA VAL A 12 8.05 -2.56 -4.61
C VAL A 12 8.68 -2.13 -3.29
N THR A 13 9.17 -0.90 -3.26
CA THR A 13 9.78 -0.32 -2.06
C THR A 13 8.75 0.51 -1.29
N GLU A 14 9.08 0.81 -0.04
CA GLU A 14 8.22 1.67 0.78
C GLU A 14 8.08 3.06 0.17
N ASP A 15 9.16 3.57 -0.41
CA ASP A 15 9.13 4.89 -1.05
C ASP A 15 8.23 4.90 -2.27
N GLU A 16 8.25 3.83 -3.07
CA GLU A 16 7.36 3.72 -4.23
C GLU A 16 5.90 3.64 -3.79
N LEU A 17 5.63 2.84 -2.77
CA LEU A 17 4.29 2.68 -2.25
C LEU A 17 3.76 4.01 -1.70
N ARG A 18 4.60 4.74 -0.96
CA ARG A 18 4.25 6.06 -0.46
C ARG A 18 3.90 7.01 -1.60
N ALA A 19 4.75 7.08 -2.62
CA ALA A 19 4.54 7.99 -3.75
C ALA A 19 3.22 7.70 -4.47
N THR A 20 2.88 6.42 -4.61
CA THR A 20 1.65 6.02 -5.26
C THR A 20 0.42 6.53 -4.49
N PHE A 21 0.44 6.39 -3.17
CA PHE A 21 -0.68 6.81 -2.34
C PHE A 21 -0.72 8.33 -2.13
N GLU A 22 0.45 9.00 -2.20
CA GLU A 22 0.50 10.46 -2.04
C GLU A 22 -0.22 11.21 -3.16
N GLU A 23 -0.49 10.55 -4.26
CA GLU A 23 -1.31 11.16 -5.31
C GLU A 23 -2.74 11.42 -4.86
N TYR A 24 -3.17 10.76 -3.79
CA TYR A 24 -4.54 10.88 -3.27
C TYR A 24 -4.63 11.68 -1.98
N GLY A 25 -3.50 11.97 -1.35
CA GLY A 25 -3.45 12.75 -0.13
C GLY A 25 -2.21 12.44 0.68
N GLN A 26 -2.12 13.06 1.85
CA GLN A 26 -0.95 12.92 2.70
C GLN A 26 -0.83 11.52 3.27
N VAL A 27 0.35 10.92 3.14
CA VAL A 27 0.67 9.61 3.70
C VAL A 27 1.50 9.81 4.97
N THR A 28 1.01 9.26 6.08
CA THR A 28 1.71 9.33 7.36
C THR A 28 2.82 8.28 7.43
N THR A 29 2.49 7.02 7.10
CA THR A 29 3.48 5.95 7.07
C THR A 29 3.23 5.04 5.87
N SER A 30 4.29 4.41 5.40
CA SER A 30 4.24 3.45 4.32
C SER A 30 5.21 2.33 4.68
N THR A 31 4.70 1.10 4.80
CA THR A 31 5.48 -0.04 5.26
C THR A 31 5.26 -1.23 4.33
N VAL A 32 6.34 -1.84 3.88
CA VAL A 32 6.29 -3.12 3.15
C VAL A 32 6.75 -4.19 4.13
N ILE A 33 5.92 -5.21 4.32
CA ILE A 33 6.23 -6.27 5.26
C ILE A 33 7.29 -7.19 4.65
N LYS A 34 8.32 -7.48 5.42
CA LYS A 34 9.45 -8.29 4.97
C LYS A 34 9.61 -9.52 5.85
N ASP A 35 10.14 -10.57 5.23
CA ASP A 35 10.52 -11.76 5.96
C ASP A 35 11.72 -11.41 6.86
N LYS A 36 11.61 -11.72 8.15
CA LYS A 36 12.64 -11.29 9.09
C LYS A 36 13.95 -12.07 8.97
N PHE A 37 13.92 -13.21 8.33
CA PHE A 37 15.13 -14.00 8.13
C PHE A 37 15.84 -13.62 6.84
N SER A 38 15.11 -13.49 5.74
CA SER A 38 15.71 -13.21 4.43
C SER A 38 15.76 -11.71 4.11
N GLY A 39 14.93 -10.90 4.77
CA GLY A 39 14.82 -9.47 4.46
C GLY A 39 14.04 -9.18 3.19
N LYS A 40 13.46 -10.20 2.57
CA LYS A 40 12.72 -10.02 1.32
C LYS A 40 11.26 -9.68 1.59
N SER A 41 10.67 -8.90 0.68
CA SER A 41 9.27 -8.53 0.76
C SER A 41 8.38 -9.77 0.75
N LYS A 42 7.32 -9.74 1.55
CA LYS A 42 6.30 -10.79 1.53
C LYS A 42 5.20 -10.51 0.52
N GLY A 43 5.30 -9.39 -0.22
CA GLY A 43 4.33 -9.05 -1.25
C GLY A 43 3.10 -8.34 -0.72
N PHE A 44 3.19 -7.74 0.45
CA PHE A 44 2.10 -6.90 0.97
C PHE A 44 2.65 -5.86 1.93
N GLY A 45 1.84 -4.85 2.19
CA GLY A 45 2.23 -3.79 3.09
C GLY A 45 1.04 -3.01 3.61
N PHE A 46 1.34 -1.93 4.33
CA PHE A 46 0.33 -1.07 4.92
C PHE A 46 0.70 0.38 4.67
N VAL A 47 -0.33 1.18 4.42
CA VAL A 47 -0.17 2.63 4.26
C VAL A 47 -1.13 3.30 5.22
N GLU A 48 -0.63 4.28 5.98
CA GLU A 48 -1.47 5.07 6.85
C GLU A 48 -1.66 6.46 6.23
N MET A 49 -2.92 6.89 6.09
CA MET A 49 -3.25 8.21 5.59
C MET A 49 -4.05 8.94 6.66
N ALA A 50 -3.69 10.21 6.90
CA ALA A 50 -4.31 11.01 7.96
C ALA A 50 -5.77 11.33 7.67
N GLU A 51 -6.09 11.59 6.39
CA GLU A 51 -7.44 12.00 6.00
C GLU A 51 -8.26 10.80 5.53
N PRO A 52 -9.34 10.44 6.23
CA PRO A 52 -10.15 9.28 5.84
C PRO A 52 -10.68 9.36 4.42
N GLU A 53 -11.03 10.56 3.95
CA GLU A 53 -11.56 10.73 2.61
C GLU A 53 -10.51 10.45 1.55
N SER A 54 -9.29 10.93 1.78
CA SER A 54 -8.17 10.64 0.89
C SER A 54 -7.89 9.13 0.84
N ALA A 55 -7.94 8.49 2.00
CA ALA A 55 -7.74 7.04 2.09
C ALA A 55 -8.80 6.28 1.31
N LYS A 56 -10.07 6.68 1.41
CA LYS A 56 -11.15 6.04 0.67
C LYS A 56 -10.96 6.21 -0.84
N ASN A 57 -10.57 7.41 -1.26
CA ASN A 57 -10.33 7.67 -2.68
C ASN A 57 -9.18 6.81 -3.21
N ALA A 58 -8.12 6.66 -2.43
CA ALA A 58 -6.99 5.82 -2.82
C ALA A 58 -7.41 4.36 -2.93
N ILE A 59 -8.19 3.87 -1.98
CA ILE A 59 -8.68 2.49 -2.01
C ILE A 59 -9.51 2.25 -3.27
N GLU A 60 -10.46 3.13 -3.56
CA GLU A 60 -11.31 2.97 -4.74
C GLU A 60 -10.52 3.03 -6.02
N ALA A 61 -9.53 3.92 -6.10
CA ALA A 61 -8.75 4.09 -7.31
C ALA A 61 -7.77 2.95 -7.55
N LEU A 62 -7.21 2.38 -6.50
CA LEU A 62 -6.09 1.44 -6.62
C LEU A 62 -6.49 -0.03 -6.47
N ASN A 63 -7.60 -0.31 -5.79
CA ASN A 63 -8.01 -1.70 -5.62
C ASN A 63 -8.38 -2.31 -6.97
N GLY A 64 -7.73 -3.43 -7.30
CA GLY A 64 -7.97 -4.11 -8.57
C GLY A 64 -7.20 -3.54 -9.75
N LYS A 65 -6.35 -2.56 -9.52
CA LYS A 65 -5.52 -1.99 -10.59
C LYS A 65 -4.22 -2.75 -10.74
N GLU A 66 -3.69 -2.73 -11.96
CA GLU A 66 -2.36 -3.27 -12.21
C GLU A 66 -1.31 -2.28 -11.72
N TYR A 67 -0.40 -2.77 -10.88
CA TYR A 67 0.67 -1.96 -10.33
C TYR A 67 1.95 -2.79 -10.37
N ARG A 68 2.94 -2.32 -11.12
CA ARG A 68 4.21 -3.02 -11.30
C ARG A 68 4.01 -4.46 -11.81
N GLY A 69 3.02 -4.65 -12.69
CA GLY A 69 2.78 -5.93 -13.34
C GLY A 69 1.87 -6.88 -12.56
N ARG A 70 1.33 -6.45 -11.43
CA ARG A 70 0.43 -7.29 -10.63
C ARG A 70 -0.83 -6.52 -10.28
N THR A 71 -1.95 -7.23 -10.26
CA THR A 71 -3.23 -6.64 -9.84
C THR A 71 -3.24 -6.60 -8.31
N ILE A 72 -3.17 -5.41 -7.75
CA ILE A 72 -3.07 -5.26 -6.30
C ILE A 72 -4.45 -5.27 -5.64
N LYS A 73 -4.47 -5.65 -4.37
CA LYS A 73 -5.67 -5.60 -3.53
C LYS A 73 -5.46 -4.50 -2.50
N VAL A 74 -6.43 -3.58 -2.44
CA VAL A 74 -6.34 -2.44 -1.53
C VAL A 74 -7.62 -2.36 -0.72
N ASN A 75 -7.51 -2.47 0.58
CA ASN A 75 -8.65 -2.46 1.50
C ASN A 75 -8.29 -1.69 2.76
N GLU A 76 -9.30 -1.25 3.48
CA GLU A 76 -9.06 -0.70 4.80
C GLU A 76 -8.56 -1.82 5.72
N ALA A 77 -7.47 -1.55 6.42
CA ALA A 77 -6.92 -2.50 7.39
C ALA A 77 -7.57 -2.25 8.74
N LEU A 78 -8.38 -3.19 9.17
CA LEU A 78 -9.05 -3.09 10.47
C LEU A 78 -8.20 -3.76 11.55
N PRO A 79 -8.25 -3.25 12.78
CA PRO A 79 -7.53 -3.89 13.88
C PRO A 79 -8.10 -5.26 14.25
#